data_5c20a1377d494aadff613ff786145697
#
_entry.id   5c20a1377d494aadff613ff786145697
#
_cell.length_a   1.000
_cell.length_b   1.000
_cell.length_c   1.000
_cell.angle_alpha   90.00
_cell.angle_beta   90.00
_cell.angle_gamma   90.00
#
_symmetry.space_group_name_H-M   'P 1'
#
loop_
_entity.id
_entity.type
_entity.pdbx_description
1 polymer ?
#
loop_
_entity_poly.entity_id
_entity_poly.type
_entity_poly.pdbx_seq_one_letter_code
_entity_poly.pdbx_strand_id
1 'polypeptide(L)'
;MLAITDMSVGYGRVLVVHGVSVSVEAGQIVSIVGPNGAGKSTTLLAIASVLTPTKGSILFDNASIVGEAPENIARMGLNLVPEGRHVFTQLSVEENIRLGAQMRTDRDQVERDFEEILREFPFLGGRLSAPAGKLSGGEQQQLVIARALMTRPRLILLDEPALGLGPLVVETVYRILRGLRDKGITLLVVEQSTHRALENADRIYVLRSGKIQLHGASAKLSDEEVEEAYFGYAKA
;
A
#
# COMPACT_ATOMS: atom_id res chain seq x y z
N MET A 1 8.74 -9.03 9.07
CA MET A 1 7.80 -9.10 7.94
C MET A 1 8.50 -8.68 6.63
N LEU A 2 8.79 -7.39 6.40
CA LEU A 2 9.51 -6.91 5.21
C LEU A 2 10.80 -6.21 5.61
N ALA A 3 11.93 -6.54 4.95
CA ALA A 3 13.21 -5.87 5.13
C ALA A 3 13.81 -5.52 3.76
N ILE A 4 14.06 -4.25 3.54
CA ILE A 4 14.73 -3.70 2.36
C ILE A 4 16.07 -3.16 2.82
N THR A 5 17.16 -3.57 2.15
CA THR A 5 18.51 -3.14 2.50
C THR A 5 19.22 -2.61 1.27
N ASP A 6 19.63 -1.35 1.34
CA ASP A 6 20.46 -0.65 0.33
C ASP A 6 19.93 -0.77 -1.11
N MET A 7 18.60 -0.76 -1.27
CA MET A 7 17.93 -0.98 -2.55
C MET A 7 18.11 0.21 -3.48
N SER A 8 18.56 -0.08 -4.71
CA SER A 8 18.56 0.89 -5.81
C SER A 8 17.76 0.33 -6.98
N VAL A 9 16.85 1.14 -7.51
CA VAL A 9 15.93 0.74 -8.58
C VAL A 9 15.52 1.94 -9.44
N GLY A 10 15.17 1.69 -10.69
CA GLY A 10 14.71 2.72 -11.61
C GLY A 10 14.19 2.12 -12.92
N TYR A 11 14.13 2.95 -13.95
CA TYR A 11 13.58 2.61 -15.27
C TYR A 11 14.70 2.62 -16.32
N GLY A 12 15.00 1.47 -16.88
CA GLY A 12 16.09 1.33 -17.84
C GLY A 12 17.43 1.75 -17.24
N ARG A 13 18.04 2.83 -17.75
CA ARG A 13 19.33 3.36 -17.26
C ARG A 13 19.17 4.47 -16.21
N VAL A 14 17.95 4.91 -15.92
CA VAL A 14 17.68 6.02 -14.99
C VAL A 14 17.33 5.44 -13.61
N LEU A 15 18.23 5.58 -12.66
CA LEU A 15 17.94 5.26 -11.26
C LEU A 15 17.04 6.35 -10.65
N VAL A 16 16.03 5.92 -9.92
CA VAL A 16 15.07 6.78 -9.22
C VAL A 16 15.22 6.64 -7.70
N VAL A 17 15.55 5.44 -7.24
CA VAL A 17 15.75 5.12 -5.83
C VAL A 17 17.21 4.72 -5.63
N HIS A 18 17.86 5.27 -4.59
CA HIS A 18 19.30 5.19 -4.38
C HIS A 18 19.64 4.73 -2.97
N GLY A 19 19.90 3.43 -2.79
CA GLY A 19 20.35 2.88 -1.51
C GLY A 19 19.32 3.01 -0.39
N VAL A 20 18.03 2.75 -0.69
CA VAL A 20 16.94 2.86 0.29
C VAL A 20 16.89 1.62 1.17
N SER A 21 16.81 1.84 2.49
CA SER A 21 16.58 0.80 3.48
C SER A 21 15.30 1.10 4.27
N VAL A 22 14.38 0.12 4.32
CA VAL A 22 13.08 0.21 4.98
C VAL A 22 12.79 -1.12 5.69
N SER A 23 12.28 -1.06 6.90
CA SER A 23 11.79 -2.22 7.64
C SER A 23 10.32 -2.05 8.01
N VAL A 24 9.55 -3.13 7.86
CA VAL A 24 8.14 -3.20 8.26
C VAL A 24 7.96 -4.43 9.13
N GLU A 25 7.52 -4.24 10.37
CA GLU A 25 7.21 -5.31 11.28
C GLU A 25 5.76 -5.80 11.08
N ALA A 26 5.47 -7.03 11.51
CA ALA A 26 4.13 -7.58 11.39
C ALA A 26 3.12 -6.76 12.23
N GLY A 27 1.94 -6.50 11.66
CA GLY A 27 0.86 -5.79 12.33
C GLY A 27 1.09 -4.27 12.46
N GLN A 28 2.04 -3.69 11.73
CA GLN A 28 2.26 -2.24 11.70
C GLN A 28 1.66 -1.59 10.46
N ILE A 29 1.34 -0.30 10.59
CA ILE A 29 1.21 0.64 9.47
C ILE A 29 2.53 1.41 9.38
N VAL A 30 3.25 1.23 8.28
CA VAL A 30 4.44 2.02 7.97
C VAL A 30 4.13 2.94 6.80
N SER A 31 4.50 4.21 6.91
CA SER A 31 4.34 5.17 5.80
C SER A 31 5.67 5.60 5.20
N ILE A 32 5.72 5.65 3.87
CA ILE A 32 6.76 6.33 3.11
C ILE A 32 6.16 7.63 2.58
N VAL A 33 6.63 8.76 3.07
CA VAL A 33 6.17 10.09 2.64
C VAL A 33 7.22 10.79 1.81
N GLY A 34 6.79 11.63 0.90
CA GLY A 34 7.71 12.42 0.08
C GLY A 34 7.00 13.16 -1.05
N PRO A 35 7.65 14.15 -1.65
CA PRO A 35 7.09 14.90 -2.77
C PRO A 35 6.90 14.01 -4.02
N ASN A 36 6.17 14.54 -5.00
CA ASN A 36 6.01 13.84 -6.28
C ASN A 36 7.37 13.68 -6.94
N GLY A 37 7.61 12.50 -7.54
CA GLY A 37 8.90 12.16 -8.14
C GLY A 37 9.98 11.74 -7.13
N ALA A 38 9.70 11.65 -5.82
CA ALA A 38 10.68 11.21 -4.82
C ALA A 38 11.11 9.74 -4.95
N GLY A 39 10.34 8.91 -5.68
CA GLY A 39 10.60 7.47 -5.84
C GLY A 39 9.67 6.57 -5.04
N LYS A 40 8.59 7.11 -4.46
CA LYS A 40 7.64 6.37 -3.60
C LYS A 40 7.00 5.17 -4.31
N SER A 41 6.28 5.41 -5.41
CA SER A 41 5.63 4.35 -6.21
C SER A 41 6.67 3.39 -6.81
N THR A 42 7.84 3.91 -7.21
CA THR A 42 8.96 3.09 -7.71
C THR A 42 9.44 2.10 -6.63
N THR A 43 9.47 2.53 -5.37
CA THR A 43 9.80 1.66 -4.23
C THR A 43 8.74 0.56 -4.07
N LEU A 44 7.43 0.89 -4.12
CA LEU A 44 6.37 -0.12 -4.04
C LEU A 44 6.41 -1.10 -5.21
N LEU A 45 6.65 -0.62 -6.43
CA LEU A 45 6.77 -1.47 -7.62
C LEU A 45 7.95 -2.44 -7.52
N ALA A 46 9.06 -2.03 -6.90
CA ALA A 46 10.19 -2.91 -6.66
C ALA A 46 9.86 -3.99 -5.62
N ILE A 47 9.14 -3.64 -4.54
CA ILE A 47 8.69 -4.59 -3.52
C ILE A 47 7.70 -5.60 -4.12
N ALA A 48 6.79 -5.13 -4.99
CA ALA A 48 5.82 -5.99 -5.69
C ALA A 48 6.45 -6.78 -6.86
N SER A 49 7.78 -6.69 -7.05
CA SER A 49 8.54 -7.34 -8.13
C SER A 49 8.11 -6.97 -9.56
N VAL A 50 7.44 -5.82 -9.72
CA VAL A 50 7.13 -5.22 -11.04
C VAL A 50 8.39 -4.57 -11.63
N LEU A 51 9.26 -4.05 -10.76
CA LEU A 51 10.58 -3.54 -11.12
C LEU A 51 11.67 -4.37 -10.41
N THR A 52 12.71 -4.73 -11.12
CA THR A 52 13.84 -5.46 -10.53
C THR A 52 14.88 -4.47 -10.01
N PRO A 53 15.24 -4.50 -8.71
CA PRO A 53 16.32 -3.71 -8.17
C PRO A 53 17.66 -4.01 -8.86
N THR A 54 18.46 -2.97 -9.08
CA THR A 54 19.83 -3.11 -9.62
C THR A 54 20.85 -3.40 -8.54
N LYS A 55 20.54 -3.05 -7.27
CA LYS A 55 21.35 -3.28 -6.07
C LYS A 55 20.47 -3.47 -4.86
N GLY A 56 21.05 -4.05 -3.81
CA GLY A 56 20.40 -4.27 -2.53
C GLY A 56 19.60 -5.55 -2.47
N SER A 57 18.84 -5.71 -1.41
CA SER A 57 18.00 -6.88 -1.16
C SER A 57 16.63 -6.51 -0.67
N ILE A 58 15.64 -7.36 -0.96
CA ILE A 58 14.29 -7.29 -0.43
C ILE A 58 13.96 -8.67 0.12
N LEU A 59 13.70 -8.72 1.42
CA LEU A 59 13.29 -9.95 2.10
C LEU A 59 11.84 -9.80 2.59
N PHE A 60 11.00 -10.77 2.26
CA PHE A 60 9.67 -10.92 2.83
C PHE A 60 9.64 -12.21 3.64
N ASP A 61 9.37 -12.10 4.95
CA ASP A 61 9.48 -13.21 5.92
C ASP A 61 10.81 -13.98 5.84
N ASN A 62 11.90 -13.22 5.76
CA ASN A 62 13.28 -13.74 5.63
C ASN A 62 13.58 -14.47 4.31
N ALA A 63 12.64 -14.55 3.38
CA ALA A 63 12.88 -15.07 2.03
C ALA A 63 13.17 -13.92 1.07
N SER A 64 14.19 -14.06 0.22
CA SER A 64 14.45 -13.09 -0.84
C SER A 64 13.34 -13.15 -1.89
N ILE A 65 12.82 -11.97 -2.26
CA ILE A 65 11.79 -11.84 -3.29
C ILE A 65 12.31 -11.13 -4.55
N VAL A 66 13.59 -10.78 -4.59
CA VAL A 66 14.20 -10.14 -5.77
C VAL A 66 14.25 -11.14 -6.93
N GLY A 67 13.62 -10.77 -8.06
CA GLY A 67 13.56 -11.61 -9.26
C GLY A 67 12.44 -12.65 -9.26
N GLU A 68 11.64 -12.71 -8.20
CA GLU A 68 10.40 -13.50 -8.20
C GLU A 68 9.37 -12.88 -9.15
N ALA A 69 8.49 -13.71 -9.72
CA ALA A 69 7.37 -13.21 -10.50
C ALA A 69 6.31 -12.53 -9.60
N PRO A 70 5.67 -11.43 -10.01
CA PRO A 70 4.67 -10.72 -9.19
C PRO A 70 3.54 -11.62 -8.68
N GLU A 71 3.10 -12.60 -9.47
CA GLU A 71 2.08 -13.57 -9.07
C GLU A 71 2.55 -14.51 -7.94
N ASN A 72 3.85 -14.84 -7.86
CA ASN A 72 4.42 -15.59 -6.75
C ASN A 72 4.43 -14.75 -5.47
N ILE A 73 4.81 -13.47 -5.59
CA ILE A 73 4.77 -12.50 -4.50
C ILE A 73 3.34 -12.39 -3.93
N ALA A 74 2.34 -12.29 -4.82
CA ALA A 74 0.94 -12.25 -4.41
C ALA A 74 0.50 -13.54 -3.68
N ARG A 75 0.94 -14.73 -4.14
CA ARG A 75 0.69 -16.01 -3.45
C ARG A 75 1.37 -16.10 -2.08
N MET A 76 2.49 -15.43 -1.89
CA MET A 76 3.15 -15.31 -0.58
C MET A 76 2.38 -14.42 0.40
N GLY A 77 1.36 -13.70 -0.07
CA GLY A 77 0.53 -12.81 0.74
C GLY A 77 0.99 -11.34 0.74
N LEU A 78 1.78 -10.92 -0.24
CA LEU A 78 2.16 -9.53 -0.42
C LEU A 78 1.42 -8.96 -1.64
N ASN A 79 0.56 -7.96 -1.44
CA ASN A 79 -0.26 -7.39 -2.50
C ASN A 79 -0.07 -5.90 -2.65
N LEU A 80 -0.15 -5.42 -3.88
CA LEU A 80 -0.09 -4.00 -4.23
C LEU A 80 -1.49 -3.50 -4.64
N VAL A 81 -1.92 -2.42 -3.99
CA VAL A 81 -3.02 -1.56 -4.42
C VAL A 81 -2.38 -0.30 -5.04
N PRO A 82 -2.30 -0.21 -6.36
CA PRO A 82 -1.64 0.90 -7.03
C PRO A 82 -2.47 2.18 -6.98
N GLU A 83 -1.83 3.32 -7.23
CA GLU A 83 -2.49 4.60 -7.46
C GLU A 83 -3.50 4.50 -8.61
N GLY A 84 -4.56 5.31 -8.57
CA GLY A 84 -5.56 5.35 -9.66
C GLY A 84 -6.67 4.32 -9.55
N ARG A 85 -6.78 3.60 -8.43
CA ARG A 85 -7.85 2.65 -8.08
C ARG A 85 -7.90 1.39 -8.94
N HIS A 86 -7.75 1.49 -10.25
CA HIS A 86 -7.76 0.38 -11.21
C HIS A 86 -8.91 -0.61 -11.01
N VAL A 87 -10.14 -0.09 -10.88
CA VAL A 87 -11.35 -0.92 -10.93
C VAL A 87 -11.64 -1.37 -12.35
N PHE A 88 -12.15 -2.57 -12.51
CA PHE A 88 -12.68 -3.04 -13.80
C PHE A 88 -14.09 -2.45 -13.97
N THR A 89 -14.16 -1.31 -14.62
CA THR A 89 -15.37 -0.46 -14.69
C THR A 89 -16.58 -1.13 -15.33
N GLN A 90 -16.37 -2.08 -16.22
CA GLN A 90 -17.42 -2.84 -16.91
C GLN A 90 -17.92 -4.05 -16.09
N LEU A 91 -17.12 -4.52 -15.15
CA LEU A 91 -17.52 -5.60 -14.26
C LEU A 91 -18.35 -5.05 -13.10
N SER A 92 -19.21 -5.90 -12.55
CA SER A 92 -19.95 -5.61 -11.33
C SER A 92 -19.03 -5.46 -10.11
N VAL A 93 -19.56 -4.93 -9.03
CA VAL A 93 -18.87 -4.86 -7.74
C VAL A 93 -18.48 -6.26 -7.27
N GLU A 94 -19.40 -7.23 -7.34
CA GLU A 94 -19.13 -8.61 -6.94
C GLU A 94 -17.99 -9.22 -7.77
N GLU A 95 -18.05 -9.10 -9.08
CA GLU A 95 -17.00 -9.63 -9.97
C GLU A 95 -15.64 -9.00 -9.67
N ASN A 96 -15.59 -7.68 -9.42
CA ASN A 96 -14.35 -7.01 -9.00
C ASN A 96 -13.78 -7.60 -7.71
N ILE A 97 -14.61 -7.84 -6.69
CA ILE A 97 -14.15 -8.44 -5.42
C ILE A 97 -13.64 -9.86 -5.68
N ARG A 98 -14.41 -10.69 -6.38
CA ARG A 98 -14.08 -12.10 -6.64
C ARG A 98 -12.82 -12.29 -7.47
N LEU A 99 -12.44 -11.33 -8.33
CA LEU A 99 -11.17 -11.35 -9.05
C LEU A 99 -9.96 -11.46 -8.09
N GLY A 100 -10.03 -10.89 -6.89
CA GLY A 100 -8.98 -11.04 -5.88
C GLY A 100 -8.75 -12.49 -5.44
N ALA A 101 -9.75 -13.36 -5.57
CA ALA A 101 -9.63 -14.78 -5.21
C ALA A 101 -9.28 -15.69 -6.40
N GLN A 102 -9.05 -15.14 -7.61
CA GLN A 102 -8.89 -15.95 -8.82
C GLN A 102 -7.75 -16.97 -8.75
N MET A 103 -6.69 -16.68 -7.97
CA MET A 103 -5.55 -17.57 -7.79
C MET A 103 -5.72 -18.58 -6.65
N ARG A 104 -6.87 -18.57 -5.95
CA ARG A 104 -7.16 -19.43 -4.80
C ARG A 104 -7.94 -20.67 -5.23
N THR A 105 -7.68 -21.76 -4.53
CA THR A 105 -8.33 -23.07 -4.77
C THR A 105 -9.27 -23.50 -3.65
N ASP A 106 -9.22 -22.81 -2.51
CA ASP A 106 -9.98 -23.08 -1.27
C ASP A 106 -11.40 -22.46 -1.32
N ARG A 107 -12.25 -22.95 -2.20
CA ARG A 107 -13.55 -22.34 -2.55
C ARG A 107 -14.44 -22.02 -1.35
N ASP A 108 -14.59 -22.96 -0.41
CA ASP A 108 -15.43 -22.75 0.79
C ASP A 108 -14.93 -21.57 1.65
N GLN A 109 -13.61 -21.36 1.68
CA GLN A 109 -13.02 -20.28 2.42
C GLN A 109 -13.12 -18.95 1.64
N VAL A 110 -13.08 -19.00 0.30
CA VAL A 110 -13.33 -17.82 -0.55
C VAL A 110 -14.72 -17.25 -0.28
N GLU A 111 -15.76 -18.09 -0.15
CA GLU A 111 -17.11 -17.61 0.15
C GLU A 111 -17.20 -16.99 1.56
N ARG A 112 -16.58 -17.59 2.56
CA ARG A 112 -16.52 -17.01 3.92
C ARG A 112 -15.81 -15.66 3.94
N ASP A 113 -14.68 -15.56 3.24
CA ASP A 113 -13.92 -14.30 3.13
C ASP A 113 -14.73 -13.23 2.40
N PHE A 114 -15.47 -13.62 1.35
CA PHE A 114 -16.37 -12.73 0.64
C PHE A 114 -17.46 -12.16 1.56
N GLU A 115 -18.11 -13.03 2.35
CA GLU A 115 -19.10 -12.58 3.35
C GLU A 115 -18.49 -11.68 4.44
N GLU A 116 -17.24 -11.97 4.86
CA GLU A 116 -16.53 -11.12 5.82
C GLU A 116 -16.24 -9.74 5.24
N ILE A 117 -15.80 -9.68 3.98
CA ILE A 117 -15.58 -8.42 3.26
C ILE A 117 -16.88 -7.61 3.16
N LEU A 118 -18.01 -8.24 2.90
CA LEU A 118 -19.29 -7.52 2.86
C LEU A 118 -19.71 -6.98 4.24
N ARG A 119 -19.30 -7.63 5.34
CA ARG A 119 -19.48 -7.09 6.69
C ARG A 119 -18.56 -5.91 6.98
N GLU A 120 -17.33 -5.94 6.49
CA GLU A 120 -16.35 -4.85 6.62
C GLU A 120 -16.71 -3.63 5.75
N PHE A 121 -17.28 -3.88 4.57
CA PHE A 121 -17.67 -2.87 3.59
C PHE A 121 -19.18 -2.97 3.28
N PRO A 122 -20.08 -2.62 4.23
CA PRO A 122 -21.52 -2.89 4.08
C PRO A 122 -22.15 -2.25 2.83
N PHE A 123 -21.63 -1.09 2.37
CA PHE A 123 -22.16 -0.42 1.19
C PHE A 123 -21.94 -1.24 -0.09
N LEU A 124 -20.90 -2.09 -0.16
CA LEU A 124 -20.67 -2.99 -1.30
C LEU A 124 -21.78 -4.03 -1.41
N GLY A 125 -22.25 -4.55 -0.26
CA GLY A 125 -23.35 -5.53 -0.21
C GLY A 125 -24.64 -5.05 -0.86
N GLY A 126 -24.95 -3.75 -0.72
CA GLY A 126 -26.12 -3.14 -1.37
C GLY A 126 -25.96 -2.85 -2.87
N ARG A 127 -24.80 -3.10 -3.44
CA ARG A 127 -24.46 -2.73 -4.84
C ARG A 127 -23.76 -3.82 -5.64
N LEU A 128 -23.83 -5.06 -5.21
CA LEU A 128 -23.07 -6.18 -5.79
C LEU A 128 -23.25 -6.30 -7.31
N SER A 129 -24.48 -6.15 -7.82
CA SER A 129 -24.78 -6.23 -9.25
C SER A 129 -24.52 -4.93 -10.04
N ALA A 130 -24.18 -3.83 -9.36
CA ALA A 130 -23.92 -2.56 -10.03
C ALA A 130 -22.56 -2.58 -10.74
N PRO A 131 -22.42 -2.00 -11.95
CA PRO A 131 -21.13 -1.81 -12.59
C PRO A 131 -20.20 -0.95 -11.71
N ALA A 132 -18.97 -1.41 -11.50
CA ALA A 132 -18.01 -0.71 -10.63
C ALA A 132 -17.66 0.72 -11.10
N GLY A 133 -17.78 0.98 -12.41
CA GLY A 133 -17.60 2.31 -12.98
C GLY A 133 -18.63 3.35 -12.52
N LYS A 134 -19.78 2.93 -11.95
CA LYS A 134 -20.80 3.84 -11.41
C LYS A 134 -20.57 4.23 -9.94
N LEU A 135 -19.58 3.65 -9.29
CA LEU A 135 -19.21 3.99 -7.93
C LEU A 135 -18.49 5.35 -7.90
N SER A 136 -18.70 6.11 -6.82
CA SER A 136 -17.90 7.29 -6.51
C SER A 136 -16.43 6.93 -6.30
N GLY A 137 -15.52 7.90 -6.38
CA GLY A 137 -14.09 7.65 -6.20
C GLY A 137 -13.73 7.00 -4.87
N GLY A 138 -14.41 7.39 -3.79
CA GLY A 138 -14.18 6.78 -2.48
C GLY A 138 -14.74 5.35 -2.37
N GLU A 139 -15.86 5.08 -3.02
CA GLU A 139 -16.43 3.72 -3.10
C GLU A 139 -15.54 2.81 -3.95
N GLN A 140 -14.98 3.33 -5.05
CA GLN A 140 -14.00 2.59 -5.86
C GLN A 140 -12.74 2.28 -5.07
N GLN A 141 -12.24 3.23 -4.25
CA GLN A 141 -11.08 3.00 -3.39
C GLN A 141 -11.34 1.87 -2.38
N GLN A 142 -12.51 1.86 -1.77
CA GLN A 142 -12.89 0.77 -0.87
C GLN A 142 -13.04 -0.56 -1.61
N LEU A 143 -13.57 -0.54 -2.84
CA LEU A 143 -13.70 -1.74 -3.68
C LEU A 143 -12.33 -2.36 -4.01
N VAL A 144 -11.31 -1.56 -4.35
CA VAL A 144 -9.98 -2.12 -4.64
C VAL A 144 -9.28 -2.66 -3.39
N ILE A 145 -9.51 -2.05 -2.22
CA ILE A 145 -9.04 -2.60 -0.94
C ILE A 145 -9.76 -3.94 -0.66
N ALA A 146 -11.07 -4.00 -0.82
CA ALA A 146 -11.87 -5.22 -0.67
C ALA A 146 -11.39 -6.34 -1.60
N ARG A 147 -11.10 -6.00 -2.87
CA ARG A 147 -10.50 -6.95 -3.84
C ARG A 147 -9.14 -7.46 -3.38
N ALA A 148 -8.29 -6.58 -2.85
CA ALA A 148 -6.99 -6.99 -2.33
C ALA A 148 -7.12 -7.94 -1.13
N LEU A 149 -8.10 -7.74 -0.25
CA LEU A 149 -8.34 -8.61 0.91
C LEU A 149 -8.74 -10.03 0.52
N MET A 150 -9.40 -10.22 -0.64
CA MET A 150 -9.75 -11.56 -1.14
C MET A 150 -8.54 -12.46 -1.38
N THR A 151 -7.34 -11.90 -1.53
CA THR A 151 -6.11 -12.70 -1.67
C THR A 151 -5.60 -13.26 -0.32
N ARG A 152 -6.21 -12.89 0.83
CA ARG A 152 -5.69 -13.13 2.19
C ARG A 152 -4.28 -12.57 2.38
N PRO A 153 -4.10 -11.27 2.21
CA PRO A 153 -2.78 -10.67 2.29
C PRO A 153 -2.27 -10.66 3.74
N ARG A 154 -0.97 -10.80 3.88
CA ARG A 154 -0.23 -10.58 5.12
C ARG A 154 0.38 -9.18 5.15
N LEU A 155 0.69 -8.65 3.97
CA LEU A 155 1.18 -7.29 3.74
C LEU A 155 0.46 -6.68 2.54
N ILE A 156 -0.12 -5.50 2.73
CA ILE A 156 -0.68 -4.71 1.63
C ILE A 156 0.19 -3.46 1.43
N LEU A 157 0.64 -3.27 0.21
CA LEU A 157 1.25 -2.05 -0.27
C LEU A 157 0.15 -1.15 -0.84
N LEU A 158 0.06 0.10 -0.37
CA LEU A 158 -0.96 1.06 -0.82
C LEU A 158 -0.27 2.30 -1.38
N ASP A 159 -0.51 2.59 -2.65
CA ASP A 159 0.04 3.76 -3.31
C ASP A 159 -1.00 4.88 -3.33
N GLU A 160 -0.77 5.90 -2.48
CA GLU A 160 -1.60 7.10 -2.33
C GLU A 160 -3.12 6.81 -2.20
N PRO A 161 -3.55 5.98 -1.22
CA PRO A 161 -4.92 5.45 -1.14
C PRO A 161 -5.99 6.53 -0.95
N ALA A 162 -5.60 7.73 -0.55
CA ALA A 162 -6.51 8.84 -0.27
C ALA A 162 -6.42 9.98 -1.30
N LEU A 163 -5.64 9.82 -2.38
CA LEU A 163 -5.44 10.87 -3.38
C LEU A 163 -6.76 11.22 -4.10
N GLY A 164 -7.04 12.55 -4.18
CA GLY A 164 -8.22 13.07 -4.88
C GLY A 164 -9.56 12.74 -4.22
N LEU A 165 -9.56 12.35 -2.94
CA LEU A 165 -10.76 12.09 -2.15
C LEU A 165 -11.09 13.29 -1.25
N GLY A 166 -12.39 13.50 -1.00
CA GLY A 166 -12.84 14.51 -0.04
C GLY A 166 -12.53 14.11 1.42
N PRO A 167 -12.43 15.07 2.35
CA PRO A 167 -11.95 14.82 3.72
C PRO A 167 -12.67 13.71 4.48
N LEU A 168 -13.99 13.63 4.38
CA LEU A 168 -14.78 12.58 5.05
C LEU A 168 -14.50 11.18 4.48
N VAL A 169 -14.21 11.11 3.19
CA VAL A 169 -13.88 9.84 2.53
C VAL A 169 -12.46 9.41 2.89
N VAL A 170 -11.52 10.36 2.98
CA VAL A 170 -10.16 10.13 3.47
C VAL A 170 -10.19 9.50 4.86
N GLU A 171 -10.94 10.12 5.80
CA GLU A 171 -11.09 9.57 7.15
C GLU A 171 -11.68 8.15 7.15
N THR A 172 -12.65 7.89 6.26
CA THR A 172 -13.22 6.54 6.10
C THR A 172 -12.17 5.52 5.63
N VAL A 173 -11.35 5.88 4.64
CA VAL A 173 -10.27 5.01 4.14
C VAL A 173 -9.27 4.70 5.26
N TYR A 174 -8.80 5.71 5.99
CA TYR A 174 -7.83 5.49 7.08
C TYR A 174 -8.42 4.70 8.25
N ARG A 175 -9.72 4.87 8.56
CA ARG A 175 -10.41 4.04 9.55
C ARG A 175 -10.40 2.56 9.13
N ILE A 176 -10.63 2.28 7.85
CA ILE A 176 -10.54 0.93 7.30
C ILE A 176 -9.10 0.40 7.46
N LEU A 177 -8.09 1.18 7.08
CA LEU A 177 -6.69 0.75 7.18
C LEU A 177 -6.29 0.44 8.64
N ARG A 178 -6.69 1.28 9.59
CA ARG A 178 -6.50 1.01 11.03
C ARG A 178 -7.20 -0.28 11.47
N GLY A 179 -8.45 -0.49 11.05
CA GLY A 179 -9.19 -1.73 11.32
C GLY A 179 -8.51 -2.98 10.75
N LEU A 180 -7.90 -2.89 9.57
CA LEU A 180 -7.13 -3.99 8.97
C LEU A 180 -5.87 -4.30 9.78
N ARG A 181 -5.12 -3.25 10.21
CA ARG A 181 -3.98 -3.43 11.13
C ARG A 181 -4.39 -4.12 12.42
N ASP A 182 -5.50 -3.71 13.02
CA ASP A 182 -6.00 -4.27 14.28
C ASP A 182 -6.41 -5.75 14.13
N LYS A 183 -6.72 -6.18 12.90
CA LYS A 183 -6.90 -7.59 12.52
C LYS A 183 -5.59 -8.33 12.19
N GLY A 184 -4.43 -7.68 12.36
CA GLY A 184 -3.10 -8.25 12.15
C GLY A 184 -2.56 -8.14 10.73
N ILE A 185 -3.24 -7.43 9.81
CA ILE A 185 -2.73 -7.18 8.46
C ILE A 185 -1.68 -6.06 8.54
N THR A 186 -0.52 -6.30 7.94
CA THR A 186 0.55 -5.31 7.85
C THR A 186 0.31 -4.39 6.65
N LEU A 187 0.59 -3.09 6.82
CA LEU A 187 0.37 -2.10 5.77
C LEU A 187 1.63 -1.28 5.53
N LEU A 188 2.01 -1.12 4.26
CA LEU A 188 3.00 -0.14 3.82
C LEU A 188 2.29 0.86 2.92
N VAL A 189 2.15 2.10 3.39
CA VAL A 189 1.38 3.15 2.73
C VAL A 189 2.31 4.22 2.19
N VAL A 190 2.17 4.56 0.93
CA VAL A 190 2.83 5.71 0.34
C VAL A 190 1.88 6.90 0.37
N GLU A 191 2.37 8.04 0.83
CA GLU A 191 1.60 9.26 1.02
C GLU A 191 2.37 10.54 0.61
N GLN A 192 1.61 11.58 0.27
CA GLN A 192 2.16 12.93 0.10
C GLN A 192 2.00 13.78 1.36
N SER A 193 0.97 13.54 2.16
CA SER A 193 0.67 14.31 3.36
C SER A 193 1.47 13.80 4.55
N THR A 194 2.41 14.61 5.02
CA THR A 194 3.20 14.35 6.23
C THR A 194 2.31 14.21 7.46
N HIS A 195 1.33 15.12 7.60
CA HIS A 195 0.36 15.10 8.70
C HIS A 195 -0.43 13.79 8.74
N ARG A 196 -0.98 13.35 7.59
CA ARG A 196 -1.71 12.05 7.53
C ARG A 196 -0.84 10.86 7.88
N ALA A 197 0.41 10.88 7.45
CA ALA A 197 1.34 9.80 7.78
C ALA A 197 1.67 9.78 9.27
N LEU A 198 1.95 10.93 9.88
CA LEU A 198 2.19 11.05 11.33
C LEU A 198 1.00 10.58 12.16
N GLU A 199 -0.21 10.93 11.75
CA GLU A 199 -1.45 10.60 12.46
C GLU A 199 -1.81 9.10 12.38
N ASN A 200 -1.47 8.43 11.27
CA ASN A 200 -2.00 7.10 10.97
C ASN A 200 -0.97 5.97 10.93
N ALA A 201 0.33 6.28 10.90
CA ALA A 201 1.37 5.26 10.85
C ALA A 201 2.06 5.05 12.20
N ASP A 202 2.53 3.83 12.44
CA ASP A 202 3.38 3.49 13.59
C ASP A 202 4.82 3.96 13.35
N ARG A 203 5.25 3.97 12.08
CA ARG A 203 6.60 4.37 11.65
C ARG A 203 6.56 5.10 10.32
N ILE A 204 7.44 6.10 10.17
CA ILE A 204 7.55 6.92 8.96
C ILE A 204 8.96 6.84 8.39
N TYR A 205 9.02 6.88 7.06
CA TYR A 205 10.22 7.12 6.26
C TYR A 205 9.97 8.32 5.35
N VAL A 206 10.78 9.36 5.44
CA VAL A 206 10.73 10.51 4.54
C VAL A 206 11.66 10.28 3.37
N LEU A 207 11.08 10.12 2.19
CA LEU A 207 11.80 9.89 0.93
C LEU A 207 11.87 11.18 0.12
N ARG A 208 13.06 11.61 -0.26
CA ARG A 208 13.29 12.76 -1.13
C ARG A 208 14.45 12.48 -2.07
N SER A 209 14.24 12.79 -3.37
CA SER A 209 15.23 12.56 -4.42
C SER A 209 15.84 11.14 -4.37
N GLY A 210 14.97 10.14 -4.19
CA GLY A 210 15.34 8.72 -4.18
C GLY A 210 16.10 8.24 -2.92
N LYS A 211 16.18 9.04 -1.85
CA LYS A 211 16.91 8.70 -0.61
C LYS A 211 16.05 8.94 0.62
N ILE A 212 16.21 8.09 1.63
CA ILE A 212 15.61 8.32 2.95
C ILE A 212 16.38 9.47 3.63
N GLN A 213 15.64 10.52 4.01
CA GLN A 213 16.17 11.70 4.70
C GLN A 213 15.96 11.61 6.21
N LEU A 214 14.84 11.01 6.63
CA LEU A 214 14.45 10.85 8.02
C LEU A 214 13.65 9.56 8.16
N HIS A 215 13.78 8.88 9.27
CA HIS A 215 12.88 7.78 9.64
C HIS A 215 12.77 7.61 11.14
N GLY A 216 11.65 7.14 11.62
CA GLY A 216 11.43 6.90 13.05
C GLY A 216 10.03 6.41 13.36
N ALA A 217 9.79 6.09 14.63
CA ALA A 217 8.44 5.88 15.14
C ALA A 217 7.68 7.19 15.09
N SER A 218 6.44 7.21 14.57
CA SER A 218 5.65 8.43 14.38
C SER A 218 5.49 9.22 15.69
N ALA A 219 5.27 8.53 16.80
CA ALA A 219 5.13 9.15 18.13
C ALA A 219 6.39 9.86 18.65
N LYS A 220 7.56 9.69 17.98
CA LYS A 220 8.83 10.30 18.37
C LYS A 220 9.29 11.40 17.42
N LEU A 221 8.57 11.63 16.34
CA LEU A 221 8.89 12.64 15.33
C LEU A 221 7.94 13.82 15.47
N SER A 222 8.48 15.02 15.38
CA SER A 222 7.67 16.24 15.31
C SER A 222 7.25 16.54 13.86
N ASP A 223 6.16 17.28 13.70
CA ASP A 223 5.72 17.77 12.39
C ASP A 223 6.85 18.56 11.71
N GLU A 224 7.58 19.40 12.48
CA GLU A 224 8.68 20.22 11.95
C GLU A 224 9.83 19.37 11.42
N GLU A 225 10.26 18.32 12.14
CA GLU A 225 11.34 17.44 11.69
C GLU A 225 10.98 16.73 10.37
N VAL A 226 9.72 16.28 10.27
CA VAL A 226 9.20 15.60 9.07
C VAL A 226 9.10 16.57 7.90
N GLU A 227 8.63 17.80 8.13
CA GLU A 227 8.56 18.86 7.10
C GLU A 227 9.93 19.31 6.62
N GLU A 228 10.90 19.50 7.53
CA GLU A 228 12.29 19.82 7.17
C GLU A 228 12.90 18.75 6.27
N ALA A 229 12.72 17.48 6.63
CA ALA A 229 13.20 16.36 5.82
C ALA A 229 12.49 16.28 4.46
N TYR A 230 11.18 16.59 4.43
CA TYR A 230 10.35 16.57 3.23
C TYR A 230 10.74 17.66 2.24
N PHE A 231 10.85 18.94 2.69
CA PHE A 231 11.17 20.07 1.83
C PHE A 231 12.67 20.29 1.65
N GLY A 232 13.50 19.88 2.62
CA GLY A 232 14.94 20.06 2.58
C GLY A 232 15.42 21.43 3.00
N TYR A 233 14.63 22.13 3.78
CA TYR A 233 15.09 23.36 4.40
C TYR A 233 15.91 23.03 5.63
N ALA A 234 17.18 23.45 5.68
CA ALA A 234 17.88 23.55 6.94
C ALA A 234 17.35 24.80 7.65
N LYS A 235 16.98 24.71 8.93
CA LYS A 235 16.81 25.91 9.75
C LYS A 235 18.11 26.70 9.71
N ALA A 236 18.02 27.98 9.33
CA ALA A 236 19.11 28.94 9.45
C ALA A 236 19.45 29.18 10.91
#